data_5e813808f87fa18b88e6ad4cb5822ce6
#
_entry.id   5e813808f87fa18b88e6ad4cb5822ce6
#
_cell.length_a   1.000
_cell.length_b   1.000
_cell.length_c   1.000
_cell.angle_alpha   90.00
_cell.angle_beta   90.00
_cell.angle_gamma   90.00
#
_symmetry.space_group_name_H-M   'P 1'
#
loop_
_entity.id
_entity.type
_entity.pdbx_description
1 polymer ?
#
loop_
_entity_poly.entity_id
_entity_poly.type
_entity_poly.pdbx_seq_one_letter_code
_entity_poly.pdbx_strand_id
1 'polypeptide(L)'
;MKIYNKYIVLAAMALTFAACTQEDDFTPQTDGDAVKINATIGAMQTRVAYEDNGATNFINGDKICVQNTLRDTKNIATYTFDGTTWTTTDAFVWNGSAKNQFKAWYPAATASFDSFDLPTDQSAGIDKADWMTAETEEMTKPGSGVLDLNFVHKLTKVTVTVSFNSQYPAGDNYVSMLRFFTNEETPVEVTPYESKDGYTAILLPGVYAEEASFITLEMNFEDNLTVPVNSTLIAGLEAGKHYNFHLTVGKDAVGISYVRVLDWDEEEIDGGMAEEVPPTYIYDATTNTYKVYQGDYLQTAIDEAEVTGTAENPATVKIMADMEITGVPDENGLVVQNILVDAGVIILDLNGHLVKGMTDRHGIKITDYATLTIDDSSESKQGKFMCKDHVLYMDEHAKLIINNGTFENWAESYDELEGVVLRGLGWDWSAIINGGTFVSVNYVIMMSATVEINGGTFIGENYALDISNGSNEPININGGSFVGGNYDLFIYSEDGAVPAFLSANAETGVGAIFPGGLTIDYDEPKTLNDIIMDGVGYFDAEGNQITEGLDGTNIAGDVTVKRIH
;
A
#
# COMPACT_ATOMS: atom_id res chain seq x y z
N MET A 1 -47.41 -26.86 -2.83
CA MET A 1 -47.54 -27.22 -4.25
C MET A 1 -47.08 -26.03 -5.09
N LYS A 2 -45.79 -25.99 -5.45
CA LYS A 2 -45.15 -25.23 -6.53
C LYS A 2 -43.62 -25.28 -6.28
N ILE A 3 -43.07 -26.43 -6.47
CA ILE A 3 -41.64 -26.67 -6.70
C ILE A 3 -41.66 -27.51 -7.98
N TYR A 4 -41.23 -26.94 -9.06
CA TYR A 4 -40.80 -27.56 -10.31
C TYR A 4 -40.78 -26.49 -11.39
N ASN A 5 -39.61 -25.82 -11.55
CA ASN A 5 -39.22 -25.18 -12.81
C ASN A 5 -37.85 -24.49 -12.63
N LYS A 6 -36.83 -25.24 -12.27
CA LYS A 6 -35.43 -24.74 -12.33
C LYS A 6 -34.44 -25.73 -12.97
N TYR A 7 -34.92 -26.78 -13.60
CA TYR A 7 -34.05 -27.82 -14.17
C TYR A 7 -34.20 -28.02 -15.68
N ILE A 8 -34.64 -27.04 -16.46
CA ILE A 8 -34.81 -27.15 -17.92
C ILE A 8 -33.93 -26.20 -18.72
N VAL A 9 -33.00 -25.48 -18.11
CA VAL A 9 -32.06 -24.62 -18.86
C VAL A 9 -30.65 -25.21 -18.96
N LEU A 10 -30.34 -26.28 -18.21
CA LEU A 10 -28.99 -26.90 -18.23
C LEU A 10 -28.85 -28.08 -19.24
N ALA A 11 -29.80 -28.29 -20.12
CA ALA A 11 -29.75 -29.42 -21.07
C ALA A 11 -29.63 -29.01 -22.55
N ALA A 12 -29.32 -27.75 -22.85
CA ALA A 12 -29.23 -27.24 -24.23
C ALA A 12 -27.85 -26.69 -24.65
N MET A 13 -26.83 -26.79 -23.80
CA MET A 13 -25.45 -26.38 -24.15
C MET A 13 -24.46 -27.53 -24.31
N ALA A 14 -24.91 -28.75 -24.31
CA ALA A 14 -24.04 -29.92 -24.43
C ALA A 14 -24.04 -30.54 -25.84
N LEU A 15 -24.03 -29.75 -26.90
CA LEU A 15 -23.93 -30.29 -28.27
C LEU A 15 -23.37 -29.27 -29.27
N THR A 16 -22.11 -28.87 -29.09
CA THR A 16 -21.27 -28.42 -30.21
C THR A 16 -19.78 -28.70 -29.95
N PHE A 17 -19.44 -29.87 -29.43
CA PHE A 17 -18.13 -30.42 -29.69
C PHE A 17 -18.19 -31.12 -31.04
N ALA A 18 -18.11 -30.37 -32.11
CA ALA A 18 -17.79 -30.94 -33.41
C ALA A 18 -16.30 -31.30 -33.38
N ALA A 19 -16.05 -32.59 -33.05
CA ALA A 19 -14.77 -33.19 -33.31
C ALA A 19 -14.40 -32.90 -34.77
N CYS A 20 -13.23 -32.30 -34.98
CA CYS A 20 -12.59 -32.30 -36.30
C CYS A 20 -12.18 -33.71 -36.66
N THR A 21 -13.13 -34.52 -37.17
CA THR A 21 -12.86 -35.75 -37.90
C THR A 21 -13.64 -35.66 -39.19
N GLN A 22 -13.07 -35.05 -40.19
CA GLN A 22 -13.42 -35.29 -41.57
C GLN A 22 -12.21 -35.92 -42.23
N GLU A 23 -12.25 -37.23 -42.41
CA GLU A 23 -11.47 -37.92 -43.43
C GLU A 23 -11.99 -37.47 -44.79
N ASP A 24 -11.28 -36.52 -45.42
CA ASP A 24 -11.46 -36.24 -46.83
C ASP A 24 -10.11 -36.23 -47.54
N ASP A 25 -10.07 -36.91 -48.69
CA ASP A 25 -8.99 -37.11 -49.63
C ASP A 25 -7.86 -36.09 -49.59
N PHE A 26 -6.71 -36.58 -49.19
CA PHE A 26 -5.43 -35.84 -49.22
C PHE A 26 -4.96 -35.62 -50.68
N THR A 27 -5.38 -34.56 -51.32
CA THR A 27 -4.65 -34.03 -52.46
C THR A 27 -3.50 -33.21 -51.93
N PRO A 28 -2.23 -33.45 -52.38
CA PRO A 28 -1.10 -32.67 -51.93
C PRO A 28 -1.31 -31.20 -52.28
N GLN A 29 -1.44 -30.40 -51.26
CA GLN A 29 -1.59 -28.96 -51.40
C GLN A 29 -0.28 -28.38 -51.91
N THR A 30 -0.32 -27.52 -52.94
CA THR A 30 0.87 -26.82 -53.41
C THR A 30 1.41 -25.97 -52.27
N ASP A 31 2.66 -26.12 -51.91
CA ASP A 31 3.38 -25.58 -50.75
C ASP A 31 3.25 -24.04 -50.58
N GLY A 32 2.75 -23.35 -51.62
CA GLY A 32 2.65 -21.89 -51.68
C GLY A 32 1.42 -21.26 -50.98
N ASP A 33 0.37 -22.02 -50.70
CA ASP A 33 -0.90 -21.47 -50.12
C ASP A 33 -1.17 -21.88 -48.69
N ALA A 34 -0.39 -22.78 -48.11
CA ALA A 34 -0.52 -23.15 -46.69
C ALA A 34 -0.17 -21.98 -45.78
N VAL A 35 -0.94 -21.81 -44.72
CA VAL A 35 -0.64 -20.84 -43.67
C VAL A 35 0.47 -21.41 -42.79
N LYS A 36 1.64 -20.78 -42.83
CA LYS A 36 2.72 -21.02 -41.87
C LYS A 36 2.54 -20.02 -40.74
N ILE A 37 2.78 -20.43 -39.53
CA ILE A 37 2.62 -19.54 -38.37
C ILE A 37 3.93 -19.37 -37.61
N ASN A 38 4.04 -18.19 -37.01
CA ASN A 38 4.98 -17.87 -35.96
C ASN A 38 4.17 -17.33 -34.80
N ALA A 39 4.21 -18.00 -33.65
CA ALA A 39 3.45 -17.60 -32.48
C ALA A 39 4.39 -17.22 -31.34
N THR A 40 4.10 -16.08 -30.72
CA THR A 40 4.82 -15.54 -29.57
C THR A 40 3.83 -15.26 -28.46
N ILE A 41 4.32 -15.19 -27.21
CA ILE A 41 3.54 -14.82 -26.04
C ILE A 41 4.06 -13.46 -25.56
N GLY A 42 3.15 -12.53 -25.24
CA GLY A 42 3.48 -11.20 -24.71
C GLY A 42 4.11 -10.23 -25.73
N ALA A 43 4.49 -9.03 -25.29
CA ALA A 43 5.21 -8.07 -26.10
C ALA A 43 6.67 -8.50 -26.22
N MET A 44 7.21 -8.50 -27.45
CA MET A 44 8.62 -8.82 -27.72
C MET A 44 9.56 -7.93 -26.88
N GLN A 45 9.97 -8.38 -25.72
CA GLN A 45 11.15 -7.86 -25.02
C GLN A 45 11.95 -9.02 -24.44
N THR A 46 13.17 -9.12 -24.95
CA THR A 46 14.37 -9.82 -24.48
C THR A 46 14.20 -11.15 -23.70
N ARG A 47 14.60 -12.20 -24.40
CA ARG A 47 14.72 -13.59 -23.98
C ARG A 47 15.59 -13.77 -22.75
N VAL A 48 15.05 -14.38 -21.71
CA VAL A 48 15.79 -15.33 -20.86
C VAL A 48 14.88 -16.55 -20.68
N ALA A 49 15.40 -17.74 -20.91
CA ALA A 49 14.67 -18.99 -20.77
C ALA A 49 14.40 -19.27 -19.28
N TYR A 50 13.15 -19.53 -18.91
CA TYR A 50 12.79 -20.07 -17.61
C TYR A 50 12.35 -21.52 -17.74
N GLU A 51 13.01 -22.39 -16.98
CA GLU A 51 12.53 -23.70 -16.60
C GLU A 51 11.95 -23.57 -15.19
N ASP A 52 10.68 -23.36 -15.07
CA ASP A 52 9.72 -23.78 -14.04
C ASP A 52 8.50 -22.84 -14.00
N ASN A 53 7.39 -23.33 -14.58
CA ASN A 53 6.00 -22.98 -14.23
C ASN A 53 5.42 -21.62 -14.59
N GLY A 54 5.96 -20.90 -15.55
CA GLY A 54 5.24 -19.78 -16.16
C GLY A 54 5.67 -19.66 -17.60
N ALA A 55 4.86 -20.17 -18.55
CA ALA A 55 5.22 -20.20 -19.95
C ALA A 55 5.31 -18.78 -20.53
N THR A 56 6.52 -18.22 -20.58
CA THR A 56 6.85 -17.10 -21.44
C THR A 56 7.11 -17.55 -22.88
N ASN A 57 7.21 -18.85 -23.10
CA ASN A 57 7.44 -19.47 -24.42
C ASN A 57 6.67 -20.78 -24.56
N PHE A 58 6.20 -21.04 -25.77
CA PHE A 58 5.64 -22.35 -26.11
C PHE A 58 6.71 -23.44 -26.04
N ILE A 59 6.32 -24.60 -25.52
CA ILE A 59 7.20 -25.76 -25.39
C ILE A 59 6.80 -26.87 -26.38
N ASN A 60 7.73 -27.82 -26.59
CA ASN A 60 7.47 -28.96 -27.47
C ASN A 60 6.21 -29.74 -27.06
N GLY A 61 5.26 -29.86 -27.96
CA GLY A 61 3.98 -30.52 -27.76
C GLY A 61 2.81 -29.59 -27.54
N ASP A 62 3.04 -28.30 -27.34
CA ASP A 62 1.98 -27.31 -27.23
C ASP A 62 1.12 -27.26 -28.49
N LYS A 63 -0.18 -27.02 -28.27
CA LYS A 63 -1.15 -26.96 -29.37
C LYS A 63 -1.97 -25.70 -29.29
N ILE A 64 -2.00 -24.98 -30.40
CA ILE A 64 -2.88 -23.83 -30.59
C ILE A 64 -3.90 -24.13 -31.69
N CYS A 65 -5.07 -23.54 -31.57
CA CYS A 65 -6.06 -23.54 -32.64
C CYS A 65 -6.03 -22.18 -33.34
N VAL A 66 -6.10 -22.17 -34.65
CA VAL A 66 -6.10 -20.95 -35.48
C VAL A 66 -7.29 -21.00 -36.43
N GLN A 67 -8.09 -19.94 -36.43
CA GLN A 67 -9.27 -19.80 -37.29
C GLN A 67 -9.13 -18.56 -38.19
N ASN A 68 -9.37 -18.73 -39.50
CA ASN A 68 -9.58 -17.59 -40.39
C ASN A 68 -11.08 -17.24 -40.42
N THR A 69 -11.44 -16.11 -39.83
CA THR A 69 -12.84 -15.68 -39.66
C THR A 69 -13.51 -15.22 -40.98
N LEU A 70 -12.72 -14.96 -42.01
CA LEU A 70 -13.20 -14.49 -43.32
C LEU A 70 -13.28 -15.63 -44.36
N ARG A 71 -13.17 -16.89 -43.92
CA ARG A 71 -13.37 -18.08 -44.78
C ARG A 71 -14.51 -18.96 -44.28
N ASP A 72 -15.23 -19.53 -45.22
CA ASP A 72 -16.37 -20.42 -44.90
C ASP A 72 -15.94 -21.89 -44.73
N THR A 73 -14.84 -22.31 -45.35
CA THR A 73 -14.37 -23.70 -45.35
C THR A 73 -12.86 -23.77 -45.18
N LYS A 74 -12.37 -24.87 -44.60
CA LYS A 74 -10.91 -25.01 -44.28
C LYS A 74 -10.37 -23.79 -43.54
N ASN A 75 -11.19 -23.30 -42.64
CA ASN A 75 -11.00 -22.04 -41.96
C ASN A 75 -10.47 -22.19 -40.52
N ILE A 76 -10.22 -23.44 -40.09
CA ILE A 76 -9.70 -23.75 -38.75
C ILE A 76 -8.64 -24.84 -38.83
N ALA A 77 -7.62 -24.77 -38.04
CA ALA A 77 -6.55 -25.75 -37.93
C ALA A 77 -5.96 -25.79 -36.52
N THR A 78 -5.53 -26.98 -36.13
CA THR A 78 -4.71 -27.16 -34.92
C THR A 78 -3.26 -27.26 -35.30
N TYR A 79 -2.43 -26.42 -34.71
CA TYR A 79 -0.99 -26.45 -34.88
C TYR A 79 -0.34 -27.03 -33.63
N THR A 80 0.70 -27.84 -33.84
CA THR A 80 1.52 -28.39 -32.76
C THR A 80 2.94 -27.82 -32.89
N PHE A 81 3.49 -27.37 -31.78
CA PHE A 81 4.87 -26.90 -31.71
C PHE A 81 5.82 -28.07 -31.49
N ASP A 82 6.83 -28.21 -32.32
CA ASP A 82 7.84 -29.29 -32.24
C ASP A 82 9.10 -28.89 -31.46
N GLY A 83 9.07 -27.72 -30.79
CA GLY A 83 10.21 -27.09 -30.13
C GLY A 83 10.97 -26.10 -31.02
N THR A 84 10.65 -26.03 -32.32
CA THR A 84 11.29 -25.12 -33.28
C THR A 84 10.28 -24.47 -34.22
N THR A 85 9.32 -25.25 -34.70
CA THR A 85 8.32 -24.80 -35.69
C THR A 85 6.92 -25.29 -35.35
N TRP A 86 5.93 -24.55 -35.82
CA TRP A 86 4.53 -24.91 -35.73
C TRP A 86 4.12 -25.71 -36.96
N THR A 87 3.57 -26.89 -36.75
CA THR A 87 3.14 -27.79 -37.80
C THR A 87 1.68 -28.19 -37.68
N THR A 88 1.00 -28.41 -38.78
CA THR A 88 -0.37 -28.91 -38.82
C THR A 88 -0.54 -29.96 -39.92
N THR A 89 -1.46 -30.92 -39.67
CA THR A 89 -1.95 -31.85 -40.68
C THR A 89 -3.24 -31.36 -41.35
N ASP A 90 -3.82 -30.28 -40.84
CA ASP A 90 -5.09 -29.75 -41.34
C ASP A 90 -4.85 -28.97 -42.64
N ALA A 91 -5.81 -29.05 -43.56
CA ALA A 91 -5.80 -28.31 -44.82
C ALA A 91 -6.17 -26.85 -44.60
N PHE A 92 -5.23 -26.04 -44.06
CA PHE A 92 -5.41 -24.64 -43.73
C PHE A 92 -4.62 -23.74 -44.65
N VAL A 93 -5.31 -22.84 -45.36
CA VAL A 93 -4.70 -22.05 -46.44
C VAL A 93 -5.15 -20.60 -46.40
N TRP A 94 -4.32 -19.72 -46.92
CA TRP A 94 -4.66 -18.32 -47.15
C TRP A 94 -5.87 -18.18 -48.10
N ASN A 95 -6.64 -17.12 -47.93
CA ASN A 95 -7.75 -16.79 -48.81
C ASN A 95 -7.30 -16.13 -50.13
N GLY A 96 -6.18 -16.59 -50.69
CA GLY A 96 -5.61 -16.08 -51.92
C GLY A 96 -5.31 -14.57 -51.88
N SER A 97 -5.84 -13.83 -52.84
CA SER A 97 -5.72 -12.36 -52.92
C SER A 97 -6.77 -11.61 -52.09
N ALA A 98 -7.71 -12.32 -51.45
CA ALA A 98 -8.71 -11.74 -50.59
C ALA A 98 -8.13 -11.44 -49.19
N LYS A 99 -8.89 -10.68 -48.44
CA LYS A 99 -8.54 -10.40 -47.05
C LYS A 99 -8.66 -11.65 -46.17
N ASN A 100 -7.87 -11.72 -45.16
CA ASN A 100 -7.87 -12.73 -44.11
C ASN A 100 -7.93 -12.00 -42.75
N GLN A 101 -8.55 -12.62 -41.76
CA GLN A 101 -8.50 -12.20 -40.37
C GLN A 101 -8.45 -13.46 -39.51
N PHE A 102 -7.56 -13.51 -38.55
CA PHE A 102 -7.32 -14.69 -37.77
C PHE A 102 -7.64 -14.47 -36.29
N LYS A 103 -8.25 -15.50 -35.70
CA LYS A 103 -8.36 -15.70 -34.26
C LYS A 103 -7.64 -16.98 -33.88
N ALA A 104 -6.87 -16.93 -32.81
CA ALA A 104 -6.15 -18.08 -32.31
C ALA A 104 -6.31 -18.19 -30.79
N TRP A 105 -6.23 -19.42 -30.27
CA TRP A 105 -6.35 -19.67 -28.83
C TRP A 105 -5.50 -20.85 -28.37
N TYR A 106 -5.14 -20.81 -27.12
CA TYR A 106 -4.44 -21.85 -26.35
C TYR A 106 -5.15 -22.07 -25.01
N PRO A 107 -5.28 -23.31 -24.50
CA PRO A 107 -4.95 -24.59 -25.15
C PRO A 107 -5.98 -24.96 -26.23
N ALA A 108 -5.53 -25.58 -27.31
CA ALA A 108 -6.40 -25.90 -28.44
C ALA A 108 -7.55 -26.88 -28.10
N ALA A 109 -7.34 -27.77 -27.13
CA ALA A 109 -8.26 -28.83 -26.81
C ALA A 109 -9.40 -28.45 -25.82
N THR A 110 -9.12 -27.48 -24.92
CA THR A 110 -9.99 -27.17 -23.79
C THR A 110 -10.49 -25.72 -23.79
N ALA A 111 -9.97 -24.87 -24.68
CA ALA A 111 -10.38 -23.49 -24.83
C ALA A 111 -11.07 -23.23 -26.18
N SER A 112 -11.75 -22.09 -26.25
CA SER A 112 -12.10 -21.41 -27.50
C SER A 112 -11.52 -19.98 -27.48
N PHE A 113 -11.72 -19.21 -28.54
CA PHE A 113 -11.31 -17.81 -28.53
C PHE A 113 -12.07 -16.98 -27.48
N ASP A 114 -13.35 -17.31 -27.27
CA ASP A 114 -14.27 -16.51 -26.45
C ASP A 114 -14.58 -17.14 -25.07
N SER A 115 -14.14 -18.38 -24.81
CA SER A 115 -14.46 -19.08 -23.56
C SER A 115 -13.42 -20.12 -23.16
N PHE A 116 -13.28 -20.30 -21.87
CA PHE A 116 -12.41 -21.28 -21.24
C PHE A 116 -12.99 -21.74 -19.91
N ASP A 117 -13.00 -23.03 -19.66
CA ASP A 117 -13.37 -23.60 -18.39
C ASP A 117 -12.11 -23.74 -17.52
N LEU A 118 -11.95 -22.85 -16.52
CA LEU A 118 -10.80 -22.85 -15.64
C LEU A 118 -10.73 -24.16 -14.82
N PRO A 119 -9.63 -24.93 -14.91
CA PRO A 119 -9.43 -26.07 -14.03
C PRO A 119 -9.34 -25.65 -12.56
N THR A 120 -10.14 -26.27 -11.71
CA THR A 120 -10.15 -26.00 -10.26
C THR A 120 -9.07 -26.78 -9.51
N ASP A 121 -8.59 -27.87 -10.05
CA ASP A 121 -7.43 -28.61 -9.55
C ASP A 121 -6.23 -28.33 -10.46
N GLN A 122 -5.32 -27.50 -9.94
CA GLN A 122 -4.09 -27.10 -10.62
C GLN A 122 -2.85 -27.70 -9.94
N SER A 123 -3.02 -28.64 -9.00
CA SER A 123 -1.94 -29.23 -8.21
C SER A 123 -0.85 -29.93 -9.04
N ALA A 124 -1.19 -30.39 -10.25
CA ALA A 124 -0.25 -31.04 -11.17
C ALA A 124 0.55 -30.06 -12.05
N GLY A 125 0.26 -28.76 -11.97
CA GLY A 125 0.85 -27.70 -12.77
C GLY A 125 -0.19 -26.73 -13.31
N ILE A 126 0.23 -25.52 -13.64
CA ILE A 126 -0.64 -24.41 -14.08
C ILE A 126 -0.82 -24.34 -15.61
N ASP A 127 -0.04 -25.07 -16.38
CA ASP A 127 0.03 -24.98 -17.87
C ASP A 127 -1.34 -25.24 -18.53
N LYS A 128 -2.16 -26.12 -17.93
CA LYS A 128 -3.51 -26.42 -18.45
C LYS A 128 -4.54 -25.38 -18.07
N ALA A 129 -4.23 -24.54 -17.11
CA ALA A 129 -5.09 -23.45 -16.67
C ALA A 129 -4.80 -22.14 -17.43
N ASP A 130 -3.71 -22.08 -18.18
CA ASP A 130 -3.32 -20.87 -18.91
C ASP A 130 -4.13 -20.72 -20.21
N TRP A 131 -5.01 -19.73 -20.24
CA TRP A 131 -5.80 -19.38 -21.41
C TRP A 131 -5.24 -18.13 -22.08
N MET A 132 -4.82 -18.31 -23.33
CA MET A 132 -4.27 -17.22 -24.15
C MET A 132 -5.02 -17.10 -25.46
N THR A 133 -5.12 -15.89 -25.98
CA THR A 133 -5.70 -15.62 -27.31
C THR A 133 -4.82 -14.68 -28.12
N ALA A 134 -4.90 -14.82 -29.44
CA ALA A 134 -4.31 -13.86 -30.39
C ALA A 134 -5.34 -13.52 -31.48
N GLU A 135 -5.38 -12.28 -31.92
CA GLU A 135 -6.23 -11.81 -33.02
C GLU A 135 -5.45 -10.90 -33.96
N THR A 136 -5.75 -10.94 -35.24
CA THR A 136 -5.15 -10.05 -36.22
C THR A 136 -6.18 -9.07 -36.76
N GLU A 137 -5.72 -7.91 -37.18
CA GLU A 137 -6.51 -7.06 -38.08
C GLU A 137 -6.71 -7.74 -39.44
N GLU A 138 -7.65 -7.23 -40.25
CA GLU A 138 -7.80 -7.68 -41.62
C GLU A 138 -6.51 -7.48 -42.43
N MET A 139 -5.97 -8.54 -42.98
CA MET A 139 -4.70 -8.53 -43.70
C MET A 139 -4.75 -9.29 -45.02
N THR A 140 -3.90 -8.94 -45.95
CA THR A 140 -3.59 -9.77 -47.14
C THR A 140 -2.47 -10.76 -46.80
N LYS A 141 -2.38 -11.86 -47.56
CA LYS A 141 -1.28 -12.81 -47.39
C LYS A 141 0.07 -12.08 -47.48
N PRO A 142 0.91 -12.12 -46.44
CA PRO A 142 2.23 -11.54 -46.46
C PRO A 142 3.13 -12.25 -47.48
N GLY A 143 4.15 -11.53 -48.02
CA GLY A 143 5.07 -12.09 -49.00
C GLY A 143 5.87 -13.28 -48.49
N SER A 144 6.09 -13.39 -47.17
CA SER A 144 6.69 -14.55 -46.48
C SER A 144 5.79 -15.77 -46.45
N GLY A 145 4.46 -15.57 -46.55
CA GLY A 145 3.46 -16.60 -46.32
C GLY A 145 3.35 -17.03 -44.86
N VAL A 146 3.97 -16.31 -43.93
CA VAL A 146 3.95 -16.57 -42.47
C VAL A 146 2.97 -15.65 -41.81
N LEU A 147 2.11 -16.18 -40.96
CA LEU A 147 1.21 -15.48 -40.06
C LEU A 147 1.89 -15.32 -38.71
N ASP A 148 2.12 -14.08 -38.30
CA ASP A 148 2.60 -13.77 -36.97
C ASP A 148 1.43 -13.62 -36.02
N LEU A 149 1.43 -14.36 -34.90
CA LEU A 149 0.43 -14.36 -33.86
C LEU A 149 1.08 -13.99 -32.53
N ASN A 150 0.60 -12.93 -31.92
CA ASN A 150 1.04 -12.55 -30.58
C ASN A 150 -0.08 -12.88 -29.58
N PHE A 151 0.16 -13.87 -28.73
CA PHE A 151 -0.77 -14.33 -27.71
C PHE A 151 -0.67 -13.46 -26.47
N VAL A 152 -1.84 -13.20 -25.87
CA VAL A 152 -1.96 -12.50 -24.61
C VAL A 152 -2.73 -13.37 -23.62
N HIS A 153 -2.27 -13.40 -22.36
CA HIS A 153 -2.95 -14.10 -21.27
C HIS A 153 -4.30 -13.45 -20.97
N LYS A 154 -5.33 -14.24 -20.84
CA LYS A 154 -6.72 -13.82 -20.55
C LYS A 154 -7.08 -13.95 -19.09
N LEU A 155 -6.24 -14.62 -18.32
CA LEU A 155 -6.40 -14.91 -16.91
C LEU A 155 -5.33 -14.18 -16.09
N THR A 156 -5.35 -14.38 -14.79
CA THR A 156 -4.41 -13.80 -13.84
C THR A 156 -3.59 -14.90 -13.19
N LYS A 157 -2.30 -14.73 -13.14
CA LYS A 157 -1.40 -15.59 -12.36
C LYS A 157 -1.29 -15.05 -10.94
N VAL A 158 -1.41 -15.92 -9.95
CA VAL A 158 -1.26 -15.57 -8.54
C VAL A 158 -0.27 -16.53 -7.91
N THR A 159 0.74 -15.99 -7.24
CA THR A 159 1.68 -16.75 -6.41
C THR A 159 1.57 -16.26 -4.97
N VAL A 160 1.58 -17.20 -4.03
CA VAL A 160 1.53 -16.92 -2.59
C VAL A 160 2.73 -17.55 -1.93
N THR A 161 3.52 -16.73 -1.25
CA THR A 161 4.54 -17.19 -0.31
C THR A 161 4.03 -17.00 1.12
N VAL A 162 4.38 -17.92 2.02
CA VAL A 162 3.94 -17.89 3.41
C VAL A 162 5.15 -17.86 4.33
N SER A 163 5.19 -16.88 5.23
CA SER A 163 6.12 -16.83 6.35
C SER A 163 5.38 -16.95 7.68
N PHE A 164 6.10 -17.28 8.72
CA PHE A 164 5.57 -17.44 10.07
C PHE A 164 6.25 -16.44 10.99
N ASN A 165 5.49 -15.79 11.84
CA ASN A 165 6.04 -14.86 12.82
C ASN A 165 6.76 -15.62 13.97
N SER A 166 7.36 -14.88 14.91
CA SER A 166 8.12 -15.42 16.03
C SER A 166 7.34 -16.32 17.01
N GLN A 167 6.01 -16.42 16.86
CA GLN A 167 5.17 -17.32 17.65
C GLN A 167 5.31 -18.79 17.21
N TYR A 168 5.90 -19.02 16.02
CA TYR A 168 6.19 -20.35 15.49
C TYR A 168 7.70 -20.63 15.53
N PRO A 169 8.14 -21.86 15.90
CA PRO A 169 9.54 -22.25 15.80
C PRO A 169 10.06 -22.14 14.36
N ALA A 170 11.27 -21.64 14.19
CA ALA A 170 11.86 -21.48 12.87
C ALA A 170 12.14 -22.83 12.19
N GLY A 171 11.86 -22.94 10.90
CA GLY A 171 12.28 -24.04 10.04
C GLY A 171 11.22 -25.11 9.72
N ASP A 172 10.02 -25.02 10.27
CA ASP A 172 8.93 -25.95 9.97
C ASP A 172 7.87 -25.29 9.07
N ASN A 173 7.28 -26.07 8.15
CA ASN A 173 6.10 -25.65 7.40
C ASN A 173 4.85 -26.06 8.19
N TYR A 174 4.05 -25.09 8.57
CA TYR A 174 2.83 -25.29 9.35
C TYR A 174 1.56 -25.30 8.49
N VAL A 175 1.66 -24.95 7.21
CA VAL A 175 0.52 -25.02 6.27
C VAL A 175 0.42 -26.42 5.71
N SER A 176 -0.71 -27.07 5.94
CA SER A 176 -1.02 -28.40 5.34
C SER A 176 -1.61 -28.26 3.95
N MET A 177 -2.35 -27.17 3.70
CA MET A 177 -2.95 -26.87 2.40
C MET A 177 -3.28 -25.40 2.28
N LEU A 178 -3.08 -24.85 1.08
CA LEU A 178 -3.55 -23.53 0.70
C LEU A 178 -4.57 -23.69 -0.44
N ARG A 179 -5.64 -22.92 -0.41
CA ARG A 179 -6.64 -22.85 -1.46
C ARG A 179 -6.98 -21.42 -1.82
N PHE A 180 -7.26 -21.19 -3.10
CA PHE A 180 -7.80 -19.93 -3.58
C PHE A 180 -9.30 -20.05 -3.83
N PHE A 181 -9.97 -18.91 -3.83
CA PHE A 181 -11.38 -18.79 -4.19
C PHE A 181 -11.55 -17.84 -5.38
N THR A 182 -12.50 -18.17 -6.26
CA THR A 182 -12.86 -17.28 -7.38
C THR A 182 -13.71 -16.11 -6.89
N ASN A 183 -13.80 -15.05 -7.70
CA ASN A 183 -14.57 -13.84 -7.43
C ASN A 183 -16.05 -13.93 -7.85
N GLU A 184 -16.58 -15.13 -8.08
CA GLU A 184 -17.96 -15.36 -8.49
C GLU A 184 -18.95 -15.20 -7.32
N GLU A 185 -20.25 -14.97 -7.61
CA GLU A 185 -21.32 -14.94 -6.59
C GLU A 185 -21.33 -16.20 -5.69
N THR A 186 -20.95 -17.33 -6.25
CA THR A 186 -20.70 -18.58 -5.50
C THR A 186 -19.25 -18.93 -5.73
N PRO A 187 -18.37 -18.54 -4.82
CA PRO A 187 -16.94 -18.78 -4.97
C PRO A 187 -16.63 -20.26 -5.16
N VAL A 188 -15.79 -20.54 -6.13
CA VAL A 188 -15.30 -21.89 -6.40
C VAL A 188 -13.89 -22.00 -5.87
N GLU A 189 -13.60 -23.10 -5.18
CA GLU A 189 -12.30 -23.40 -4.62
C GLU A 189 -11.34 -23.86 -5.72
N VAL A 190 -10.13 -23.29 -5.74
CA VAL A 190 -9.05 -23.65 -6.64
C VAL A 190 -7.86 -24.16 -5.84
N THR A 191 -7.47 -25.41 -6.12
CA THR A 191 -6.26 -26.02 -5.54
C THR A 191 -5.04 -25.61 -6.36
N PRO A 192 -4.06 -24.90 -5.75
CA PRO A 192 -2.88 -24.42 -6.46
C PRO A 192 -1.86 -25.52 -6.76
N TYR A 193 -0.91 -25.18 -7.62
CA TYR A 193 0.36 -25.88 -7.72
C TYR A 193 1.29 -25.43 -6.59
N GLU A 194 1.83 -26.40 -5.87
CA GLU A 194 2.80 -26.17 -4.80
C GLU A 194 4.23 -26.39 -5.33
N SER A 195 5.10 -25.40 -5.14
CA SER A 195 6.51 -25.46 -5.48
C SER A 195 7.37 -25.12 -4.25
N LYS A 196 8.69 -25.18 -4.42
CA LYS A 196 9.62 -24.69 -3.38
C LYS A 196 9.48 -23.18 -3.09
N ASP A 197 8.94 -22.43 -4.04
CA ASP A 197 8.83 -20.97 -4.01
C ASP A 197 7.43 -20.51 -3.59
N GLY A 198 6.53 -21.44 -3.23
CA GLY A 198 5.19 -21.15 -2.73
C GLY A 198 4.06 -21.81 -3.54
N TYR A 199 2.89 -21.26 -3.44
CA TYR A 199 1.64 -21.78 -4.02
C TYR A 199 1.25 -20.90 -5.20
N THR A 200 1.12 -21.49 -6.40
CA THR A 200 0.78 -20.76 -7.63
C THR A 200 -0.52 -21.28 -8.23
N ALA A 201 -1.40 -20.36 -8.63
CA ALA A 201 -2.63 -20.68 -9.36
C ALA A 201 -2.89 -19.65 -10.46
N ILE A 202 -3.66 -20.09 -11.47
CA ILE A 202 -4.28 -19.24 -12.46
C ILE A 202 -5.73 -19.00 -12.04
N LEU A 203 -6.16 -17.74 -11.99
CA LEU A 203 -7.49 -17.35 -11.53
C LEU A 203 -8.20 -16.47 -12.57
N LEU A 204 -9.52 -16.38 -12.47
CA LEU A 204 -10.30 -15.44 -13.27
C LEU A 204 -10.00 -14.00 -12.85
N PRO A 205 -9.81 -13.07 -13.81
CA PRO A 205 -9.72 -11.66 -13.49
C PRO A 205 -11.06 -11.13 -12.99
N GLY A 206 -11.03 -10.09 -12.18
CA GLY A 206 -12.24 -9.43 -11.68
C GLY A 206 -12.06 -8.84 -10.29
N VAL A 207 -13.09 -8.14 -9.84
CA VAL A 207 -13.15 -7.49 -8.53
C VAL A 207 -13.76 -8.45 -7.52
N TYR A 208 -13.11 -8.61 -6.37
CA TYR A 208 -13.65 -9.33 -5.23
C TYR A 208 -14.55 -8.42 -4.41
N ALA A 209 -15.63 -9.00 -3.85
CA ALA A 209 -16.44 -8.26 -2.89
C ALA A 209 -15.61 -7.95 -1.62
N GLU A 210 -15.94 -6.86 -0.96
CA GLU A 210 -15.34 -6.50 0.32
C GLU A 210 -15.51 -7.66 1.32
N GLU A 211 -14.43 -8.04 2.02
CA GLU A 211 -14.36 -9.19 2.93
C GLU A 211 -14.61 -10.58 2.27
N ALA A 212 -14.62 -10.67 0.93
CA ALA A 212 -14.69 -11.98 0.27
C ALA A 212 -13.45 -12.82 0.62
N SER A 213 -13.69 -14.11 0.92
CA SER A 213 -12.61 -15.08 1.10
C SER A 213 -11.82 -15.20 -0.21
N PHE A 214 -10.53 -14.98 -0.16
CA PHE A 214 -9.62 -15.10 -1.30
C PHE A 214 -8.68 -16.30 -1.15
N ILE A 215 -8.09 -16.46 0.03
CA ILE A 215 -7.17 -17.53 0.36
C ILE A 215 -7.63 -18.19 1.66
N THR A 216 -7.57 -19.51 1.72
CA THR A 216 -7.70 -20.26 2.97
C THR A 216 -6.45 -21.11 3.18
N LEU A 217 -5.89 -21.01 4.38
CA LEU A 217 -4.80 -21.83 4.87
C LEU A 217 -5.35 -22.89 5.82
N GLU A 218 -5.12 -24.15 5.53
CA GLU A 218 -5.30 -25.24 6.50
C GLU A 218 -3.98 -25.42 7.27
N MET A 219 -4.07 -25.29 8.58
CA MET A 219 -2.90 -25.39 9.46
C MET A 219 -2.78 -26.80 10.02
N ASN A 220 -1.54 -27.28 10.20
CA ASN A 220 -1.27 -28.62 10.73
C ASN A 220 -1.76 -28.84 12.17
N PHE A 221 -1.93 -27.77 12.95
CA PHE A 221 -2.16 -27.86 14.41
C PHE A 221 -3.23 -26.90 14.93
N GLU A 222 -3.84 -26.08 14.09
CA GLU A 222 -4.76 -25.01 14.48
C GLU A 222 -5.97 -24.96 13.53
N ASP A 223 -6.91 -24.10 13.83
CA ASP A 223 -8.08 -23.88 12.97
C ASP A 223 -7.65 -23.23 11.63
N ASN A 224 -8.45 -23.47 10.61
CA ASN A 224 -8.23 -22.90 9.29
C ASN A 224 -8.25 -21.36 9.32
N LEU A 225 -7.28 -20.74 8.69
CA LEU A 225 -7.18 -19.29 8.56
C LEU A 225 -7.70 -18.86 7.19
N THR A 226 -8.53 -17.82 7.17
CA THR A 226 -9.06 -17.25 5.92
C THR A 226 -8.54 -15.83 5.76
N VAL A 227 -7.99 -15.53 4.59
CA VAL A 227 -7.51 -14.20 4.21
C VAL A 227 -8.50 -13.60 3.21
N PRO A 228 -9.23 -12.55 3.57
CA PRO A 228 -10.04 -11.80 2.61
C PRO A 228 -9.14 -11.01 1.66
N VAL A 229 -9.62 -10.72 0.47
CA VAL A 229 -9.00 -9.69 -0.38
C VAL A 229 -9.20 -8.35 0.32
N ASN A 230 -8.12 -7.71 0.68
CA ASN A 230 -8.20 -6.35 1.20
C ASN A 230 -8.28 -5.38 0.02
N SER A 231 -9.44 -4.79 -0.19
CA SER A 231 -9.69 -3.82 -1.28
C SER A 231 -8.76 -2.60 -1.24
N THR A 232 -8.09 -2.34 -0.12
CA THR A 232 -7.09 -1.28 -0.02
C THR A 232 -5.74 -1.68 -0.62
N LEU A 233 -5.45 -2.98 -0.75
CA LEU A 233 -4.20 -3.47 -1.34
C LEU A 233 -4.32 -3.69 -2.85
N ILE A 234 -5.45 -4.25 -3.31
CA ILE A 234 -5.75 -4.46 -4.73
C ILE A 234 -7.23 -4.20 -4.98
N ALA A 235 -7.55 -3.47 -6.06
CA ALA A 235 -8.94 -3.27 -6.48
C ALA A 235 -9.57 -4.55 -7.07
N GLY A 236 -8.74 -5.51 -7.49
CA GLY A 236 -9.12 -6.78 -8.10
C GLY A 236 -7.95 -7.39 -8.87
N LEU A 237 -8.20 -8.53 -9.49
CA LEU A 237 -7.23 -9.22 -10.34
C LEU A 237 -7.42 -8.79 -11.81
N GLU A 238 -6.33 -8.42 -12.47
CA GLU A 238 -6.34 -8.03 -13.89
C GLU A 238 -5.81 -9.15 -14.79
N ALA A 239 -6.41 -9.30 -15.97
CA ALA A 239 -5.93 -10.24 -16.98
C ALA A 239 -4.50 -9.89 -17.44
N GLY A 240 -3.67 -10.90 -17.65
CA GLY A 240 -2.29 -10.73 -18.10
C GLY A 240 -1.34 -10.19 -17.03
N LYS A 241 -1.75 -10.17 -15.77
CA LYS A 241 -0.91 -9.77 -14.63
C LYS A 241 -0.54 -10.97 -13.76
N HIS A 242 0.60 -10.84 -13.09
CA HIS A 242 1.09 -11.76 -12.09
C HIS A 242 1.11 -11.06 -10.72
N TYR A 243 0.31 -11.55 -9.79
CA TYR A 243 0.24 -11.05 -8.41
C TYR A 243 1.03 -11.97 -7.49
N ASN A 244 2.06 -11.45 -6.88
CA ASN A 244 2.84 -12.13 -5.85
C ASN A 244 2.38 -11.65 -4.48
N PHE A 245 1.69 -12.50 -3.73
CA PHE A 245 1.26 -12.23 -2.37
C PHE A 245 2.24 -12.83 -1.39
N HIS A 246 2.61 -12.04 -0.39
CA HIS A 246 3.33 -12.55 0.77
C HIS A 246 2.42 -12.53 1.99
N LEU A 247 2.23 -13.68 2.62
CA LEU A 247 1.42 -13.82 3.84
C LEU A 247 2.34 -14.00 5.04
N THR A 248 2.06 -13.26 6.12
CA THR A 248 2.66 -13.53 7.43
C THR A 248 1.60 -14.13 8.35
N VAL A 249 1.90 -15.31 8.89
CA VAL A 249 1.00 -16.09 9.73
C VAL A 249 1.44 -15.99 11.18
N GLY A 250 0.55 -15.48 12.04
CA GLY A 250 0.63 -15.53 13.49
C GLY A 250 -0.40 -16.52 14.04
N LYS A 251 -0.34 -16.85 15.34
CA LYS A 251 -1.27 -17.81 15.96
C LYS A 251 -2.72 -17.37 15.97
N ASP A 252 -2.95 -16.07 16.03
CA ASP A 252 -4.29 -15.49 16.15
C ASP A 252 -4.76 -14.78 14.87
N ALA A 253 -3.88 -14.58 13.89
CA ALA A 253 -4.19 -13.87 12.66
C ALA A 253 -3.24 -14.25 11.53
N VAL A 254 -3.76 -14.13 10.30
CA VAL A 254 -2.97 -14.13 9.07
C VAL A 254 -3.23 -12.82 8.35
N GLY A 255 -2.17 -12.20 7.85
CA GLY A 255 -2.27 -10.95 7.10
C GLY A 255 -1.48 -11.01 5.79
N ILE A 256 -1.94 -10.24 4.80
CA ILE A 256 -1.16 -9.99 3.59
C ILE A 256 -0.13 -8.93 3.94
N SER A 257 1.15 -9.30 3.97
CA SER A 257 2.24 -8.37 4.29
C SER A 257 2.51 -7.44 3.12
N TYR A 258 2.43 -7.95 1.90
CA TYR A 258 2.49 -7.14 0.68
C TYR A 258 1.95 -7.88 -0.54
N VAL A 259 1.67 -7.11 -1.59
CA VAL A 259 1.34 -7.62 -2.93
C VAL A 259 2.22 -6.93 -3.96
N ARG A 260 2.88 -7.71 -4.80
CA ARG A 260 3.61 -7.20 -5.95
C ARG A 260 2.87 -7.57 -7.24
N VAL A 261 2.64 -6.59 -8.09
CA VAL A 261 1.94 -6.80 -9.37
C VAL A 261 2.94 -6.57 -10.50
N LEU A 262 3.10 -7.58 -11.33
CA LEU A 262 3.98 -7.59 -12.51
C LEU A 262 3.15 -7.86 -13.76
N ASP A 263 3.67 -7.53 -14.93
CA ASP A 263 3.14 -8.12 -16.16
C ASP A 263 3.44 -9.63 -16.15
N TRP A 264 2.55 -10.44 -16.73
CA TRP A 264 2.67 -11.90 -16.68
C TRP A 264 4.01 -12.42 -17.17
N ASP A 265 4.54 -11.76 -18.19
CA ASP A 265 5.80 -12.10 -18.85
C ASP A 265 7.02 -11.36 -18.29
N GLU A 266 6.86 -10.52 -17.26
CA GLU A 266 7.98 -9.90 -16.57
C GLU A 266 8.59 -10.89 -15.59
N GLU A 267 9.89 -11.13 -15.75
CA GLU A 267 10.67 -11.89 -14.79
C GLU A 267 10.81 -11.09 -13.49
N GLU A 268 10.58 -11.76 -12.39
CA GLU A 268 11.16 -11.32 -11.14
C GLU A 268 12.68 -11.39 -11.31
N ILE A 269 13.35 -10.24 -11.37
CA ILE A 269 14.80 -10.21 -11.27
C ILE A 269 15.11 -10.77 -9.88
N ASP A 270 15.52 -12.05 -9.88
CA ASP A 270 15.88 -12.75 -8.66
C ASP A 270 17.07 -12.03 -8.01
N GLY A 271 16.74 -11.14 -7.09
CA GLY A 271 17.66 -10.55 -6.12
C GLY A 271 17.87 -11.43 -4.90
N GLY A 272 17.61 -12.77 -5.02
CA GLY A 272 17.66 -13.68 -3.87
C GLY A 272 16.32 -13.75 -3.14
N MET A 273 16.01 -14.92 -2.59
CA MET A 273 14.83 -15.35 -1.84
C MET A 273 13.88 -14.22 -1.43
N ALA A 274 12.57 -14.42 -1.55
CA ALA A 274 11.56 -13.54 -0.95
C ALA A 274 11.86 -13.47 0.56
N GLU A 275 12.71 -12.53 0.93
CA GLU A 275 12.86 -12.11 2.31
C GLU A 275 11.52 -11.46 2.69
N GLU A 276 11.08 -11.65 3.94
CA GLU A 276 10.03 -10.82 4.54
C GLU A 276 10.20 -9.39 4.01
N VAL A 277 9.14 -8.78 3.46
CA VAL A 277 9.24 -7.37 3.12
C VAL A 277 9.57 -6.68 4.42
N PRO A 278 10.73 -6.09 4.51
CA PRO A 278 11.10 -5.41 5.72
C PRO A 278 10.10 -4.27 5.95
N PRO A 279 9.70 -4.05 7.17
CA PRO A 279 8.76 -2.99 7.51
C PRO A 279 9.30 -1.58 7.20
N THR A 280 10.56 -1.48 6.76
CA THR A 280 11.21 -0.20 6.44
C THR A 280 12.16 -0.31 5.27
N TYR A 281 12.28 0.77 4.47
CA TYR A 281 13.34 0.92 3.48
C TYR A 281 13.83 2.38 3.36
N ILE A 282 15.08 2.55 2.96
CA ILE A 282 15.62 3.85 2.54
C ILE A 282 15.52 3.95 1.02
N TYR A 283 14.89 5.02 0.53
CA TYR A 283 14.81 5.33 -0.89
C TYR A 283 15.96 6.27 -1.29
N ASP A 284 16.77 5.84 -2.25
CA ASP A 284 17.77 6.68 -2.91
C ASP A 284 17.20 7.23 -4.22
N ALA A 285 16.80 8.48 -4.20
CA ALA A 285 16.24 9.16 -5.37
C ALA A 285 17.23 9.31 -6.54
N THR A 286 18.54 9.22 -6.28
CA THR A 286 19.57 9.37 -7.31
C THR A 286 19.68 8.13 -8.17
N THR A 287 19.59 6.96 -7.56
CA THR A 287 19.70 5.66 -8.22
C THR A 287 18.36 5.02 -8.51
N ASN A 288 17.25 5.58 -7.98
CA ASN A 288 15.90 5.02 -8.01
C ASN A 288 15.87 3.59 -7.43
N THR A 289 16.63 3.39 -6.35
CA THR A 289 16.73 2.10 -5.68
C THR A 289 16.29 2.20 -4.23
N TYR A 290 15.97 1.05 -3.63
CA TYR A 290 15.55 0.95 -2.25
C TYR A 290 16.51 0.05 -1.50
N LYS A 291 17.01 0.51 -0.36
CA LYS A 291 17.68 -0.34 0.60
C LYS A 291 16.68 -0.78 1.65
N VAL A 292 16.63 -2.05 1.86
CA VAL A 292 15.56 -2.74 2.59
C VAL A 292 16.10 -3.26 3.93
N TYR A 293 15.31 -3.13 5.02
CA TYR A 293 15.68 -3.54 6.38
C TYR A 293 14.66 -4.53 6.92
N GLN A 294 15.10 -5.62 7.55
CA GLN A 294 14.25 -6.68 8.08
C GLN A 294 13.94 -6.50 9.57
N GLY A 295 12.69 -6.80 9.99
CA GLY A 295 12.30 -6.86 11.39
C GLY A 295 12.33 -5.51 12.12
N ASP A 296 12.76 -5.51 13.38
CA ASP A 296 12.85 -4.33 14.28
C ASP A 296 13.96 -3.32 13.89
N TYR A 297 14.41 -3.31 12.65
CA TYR A 297 15.55 -2.50 12.22
C TYR A 297 15.20 -1.08 11.78
N LEU A 298 14.08 -0.51 12.26
CA LEU A 298 13.77 0.89 11.98
C LEU A 298 14.89 1.82 12.46
N GLN A 299 15.50 1.56 13.64
CA GLN A 299 16.65 2.33 14.09
C GLN A 299 17.83 2.20 13.13
N THR A 300 18.15 1.00 12.66
CA THR A 300 19.24 0.82 11.68
C THR A 300 19.00 1.59 10.38
N ALA A 301 17.74 1.64 9.92
CA ALA A 301 17.38 2.46 8.76
C ALA A 301 17.55 3.97 9.03
N ILE A 302 17.21 4.41 10.23
CA ILE A 302 17.44 5.80 10.69
C ILE A 302 18.93 6.10 10.73
N ASP A 303 19.75 5.27 11.40
CA ASP A 303 21.21 5.46 11.52
C ASP A 303 21.90 5.58 10.16
N GLU A 304 21.50 4.78 9.17
CA GLU A 304 22.04 4.89 7.82
C GLU A 304 21.52 6.13 7.07
N ALA A 305 20.27 6.52 7.31
CA ALA A 305 19.69 7.73 6.74
C ALA A 305 20.41 9.00 7.29
N GLU A 306 20.81 8.99 8.55
CA GLU A 306 21.59 10.07 9.17
C GLU A 306 22.92 10.33 8.47
N VAL A 307 23.59 9.28 8.03
CA VAL A 307 24.88 9.39 7.31
C VAL A 307 24.71 9.99 5.90
N THR A 308 23.56 9.73 5.26
CA THR A 308 23.33 10.11 3.85
C THR A 308 22.46 11.34 3.68
N GLY A 309 21.60 11.65 4.65
CA GLY A 309 20.65 12.76 4.59
C GLY A 309 21.30 14.12 4.81
N THR A 310 21.12 15.02 3.85
CA THR A 310 21.60 16.41 3.92
C THR A 310 20.45 17.40 3.69
N ALA A 311 20.67 18.68 3.96
CA ALA A 311 19.66 19.70 3.74
C ALA A 311 19.23 19.83 2.27
N GLU A 312 20.15 19.58 1.33
CA GLU A 312 19.87 19.61 -0.11
C GLU A 312 19.25 18.30 -0.60
N ASN A 313 19.49 17.20 0.10
CA ASN A 313 19.01 15.88 -0.27
C ASN A 313 18.66 15.05 0.99
N PRO A 314 17.49 15.28 1.61
CA PRO A 314 17.06 14.53 2.79
C PRO A 314 16.92 13.04 2.48
N ALA A 315 17.37 12.18 3.39
CA ALA A 315 17.17 10.75 3.27
C ALA A 315 15.75 10.36 3.72
N THR A 316 15.05 9.54 2.94
CA THR A 316 13.69 9.10 3.28
C THR A 316 13.69 7.68 3.82
N VAL A 317 13.20 7.50 5.04
CA VAL A 317 12.89 6.21 5.64
C VAL A 317 11.38 6.00 5.55
N LYS A 318 10.94 5.00 4.80
CA LYS A 318 9.52 4.74 4.55
C LYS A 318 9.07 3.48 5.27
N ILE A 319 7.95 3.58 6.00
CA ILE A 319 7.34 2.46 6.69
C ILE A 319 6.50 1.66 5.69
N MET A 320 6.66 0.33 5.68
CA MET A 320 6.00 -0.54 4.70
C MET A 320 5.02 -1.55 5.33
N ALA A 321 5.01 -1.64 6.65
CA ALA A 321 4.07 -2.48 7.40
C ALA A 321 3.86 -1.92 8.80
N ASP A 322 2.78 -2.29 9.44
CA ASP A 322 2.55 -1.99 10.85
C ASP A 322 3.60 -2.71 11.69
N MET A 323 4.12 -2.01 12.72
CA MET A 323 5.17 -2.56 13.56
C MET A 323 5.07 -2.15 15.02
N GLU A 324 5.56 -3.02 15.90
CA GLU A 324 5.88 -2.70 17.28
C GLU A 324 7.41 -2.62 17.46
N ILE A 325 7.90 -1.55 18.10
CA ILE A 325 9.33 -1.30 18.26
C ILE A 325 9.70 -1.27 19.75
N THR A 326 10.75 -2.01 20.11
CA THR A 326 11.14 -2.23 21.52
C THR A 326 12.10 -1.19 22.07
N GLY A 327 12.69 -0.38 21.19
CA GLY A 327 13.50 0.77 21.54
C GLY A 327 15.01 0.53 21.58
N VAL A 328 15.73 1.64 21.74
CA VAL A 328 17.20 1.71 21.68
C VAL A 328 17.76 1.92 23.08
N PRO A 329 18.69 1.06 23.55
CA PRO A 329 19.37 1.27 24.84
C PRO A 329 20.27 2.51 24.80
N ASP A 330 20.29 3.26 25.89
CA ASP A 330 21.27 4.32 26.13
C ASP A 330 22.67 3.75 26.46
N GLU A 331 23.65 4.62 26.70
CA GLU A 331 25.01 4.24 27.07
C GLU A 331 25.14 3.38 28.35
N ASN A 332 24.10 3.37 29.19
CA ASN A 332 24.01 2.57 30.40
C ASN A 332 23.22 1.26 30.19
N GLY A 333 22.73 1.03 28.98
CA GLY A 333 21.91 -0.12 28.61
C GLY A 333 20.43 0.03 29.02
N LEU A 334 19.97 1.24 29.36
CA LEU A 334 18.58 1.52 29.70
C LEU A 334 17.84 1.97 28.43
N VAL A 335 16.73 1.30 28.14
CA VAL A 335 15.87 1.67 27.00
C VAL A 335 14.91 2.75 27.43
N VAL A 336 15.15 3.98 26.94
CA VAL A 336 14.36 5.17 27.28
C VAL A 336 13.65 5.79 26.07
N GLN A 337 14.04 5.45 24.85
CA GLN A 337 13.39 5.85 23.60
C GLN A 337 13.21 4.67 22.66
N ASN A 338 12.19 4.72 21.82
CA ASN A 338 11.98 3.72 20.78
C ASN A 338 12.86 4.00 19.55
N ILE A 339 12.99 5.26 19.16
CA ILE A 339 13.82 5.73 18.05
C ILE A 339 14.67 6.89 18.54
N LEU A 340 15.93 6.90 18.14
CA LEU A 340 16.85 8.02 18.30
C LEU A 340 17.17 8.59 16.91
N VAL A 341 17.08 9.92 16.77
CA VAL A 341 17.54 10.68 15.60
C VAL A 341 18.53 11.71 16.12
N ASP A 342 19.83 11.49 15.89
CA ASP A 342 20.88 12.31 16.48
C ASP A 342 21.76 13.03 15.44
N ALA A 343 21.51 12.82 14.15
CA ALA A 343 22.25 13.47 13.08
C ALA A 343 21.42 13.61 11.79
N GLY A 344 21.96 14.32 10.82
CA GLY A 344 21.46 14.37 9.44
C GLY A 344 20.12 15.07 9.24
N VAL A 345 19.59 14.93 8.03
CA VAL A 345 18.27 15.44 7.62
C VAL A 345 17.45 14.29 7.06
N ILE A 346 16.43 13.87 7.80
CA ILE A 346 15.67 12.65 7.55
C ILE A 346 14.21 12.99 7.31
N ILE A 347 13.58 12.25 6.40
CA ILE A 347 12.13 12.18 6.24
C ILE A 347 11.68 10.79 6.70
N LEU A 348 10.84 10.72 7.73
CA LEU A 348 10.14 9.52 8.14
C LEU A 348 8.74 9.54 7.52
N ASP A 349 8.52 8.67 6.54
CA ASP A 349 7.24 8.53 5.86
C ASP A 349 6.45 7.36 6.48
N LEU A 350 5.37 7.68 7.18
CA LEU A 350 4.51 6.68 7.83
C LEU A 350 3.72 5.82 6.83
N ASN A 351 3.51 6.32 5.61
CA ASN A 351 2.91 5.59 4.49
C ASN A 351 1.64 4.80 4.86
N GLY A 352 0.80 5.35 5.71
CA GLY A 352 -0.47 4.76 6.14
C GLY A 352 -0.37 3.69 7.24
N HIS A 353 0.83 3.38 7.72
CA HIS A 353 1.08 2.31 8.68
C HIS A 353 1.13 2.78 10.14
N LEU A 354 0.91 1.82 11.04
CA LEU A 354 1.03 2.00 12.48
C LEU A 354 2.45 1.63 12.94
N VAL A 355 3.11 2.58 13.60
CA VAL A 355 4.33 2.33 14.38
C VAL A 355 4.00 2.50 15.86
N LYS A 356 4.14 1.43 16.64
CA LYS A 356 3.84 1.42 18.06
C LYS A 356 5.12 1.23 18.88
N GLY A 357 5.51 2.27 19.59
CA GLY A 357 6.65 2.23 20.51
C GLY A 357 6.28 1.57 21.84
N MET A 358 7.09 0.61 22.28
CA MET A 358 6.83 -0.20 23.47
C MET A 358 7.61 0.25 24.72
N THR A 359 8.39 1.34 24.63
CA THR A 359 9.07 1.90 25.81
C THR A 359 8.13 2.70 26.69
N ASP A 360 8.55 2.85 27.96
CA ASP A 360 7.75 3.58 28.95
C ASP A 360 7.94 5.11 28.89
N ARG A 361 8.78 5.64 28.00
CA ARG A 361 9.07 7.07 27.95
C ARG A 361 8.93 7.68 26.55
N HIS A 362 10.00 7.66 25.73
CA HIS A 362 10.00 8.44 24.49
C HIS A 362 9.74 7.55 23.29
N GLY A 363 8.85 7.98 22.40
CA GLY A 363 8.66 7.38 21.10
C GLY A 363 9.85 7.69 20.18
N ILE A 364 9.91 8.91 19.65
CA ILE A 364 11.04 9.39 18.84
C ILE A 364 11.77 10.47 19.63
N LYS A 365 13.04 10.26 19.93
CA LYS A 365 13.91 11.28 20.49
C LYS A 365 14.75 11.89 19.37
N ILE A 366 14.77 13.24 19.29
CA ILE A 366 15.53 14.00 18.29
C ILE A 366 16.50 14.91 19.04
N THR A 367 17.78 14.90 18.65
CA THR A 367 18.85 15.59 19.37
C THR A 367 19.95 16.08 18.41
N ASP A 368 20.94 16.79 18.91
CA ASP A 368 22.23 17.11 18.27
C ASP A 368 22.18 17.71 16.85
N TYR A 369 21.35 18.73 16.62
CA TYR A 369 21.18 19.40 15.31
C TYR A 369 20.53 18.54 14.23
N ALA A 370 20.02 17.35 14.57
CA ALA A 370 19.25 16.55 13.63
C ALA A 370 17.98 17.28 13.16
N THR A 371 17.62 17.05 11.92
CA THR A 371 16.35 17.51 11.37
C THR A 371 15.50 16.30 10.96
N LEU A 372 14.36 16.13 11.62
CA LEU A 372 13.38 15.13 11.28
C LEU A 372 12.15 15.76 10.65
N THR A 373 11.80 15.31 9.45
CA THR A 373 10.49 15.58 8.85
C THR A 373 9.63 14.33 8.96
N ILE A 374 8.41 14.44 9.47
CA ILE A 374 7.45 13.32 9.48
C ILE A 374 6.35 13.62 8.49
N ASP A 375 6.08 12.68 7.62
CA ASP A 375 5.03 12.75 6.61
C ASP A 375 4.27 11.42 6.54
N ASP A 376 3.14 11.44 5.84
CA ASP A 376 2.38 10.26 5.46
C ASP A 376 2.04 10.37 3.97
N SER A 377 2.79 9.67 3.13
CA SER A 377 2.62 9.72 1.68
C SER A 377 1.40 8.92 1.19
N SER A 378 0.77 8.10 2.06
CA SER A 378 -0.41 7.30 1.69
C SER A 378 -1.59 8.16 1.26
N GLU A 379 -2.46 7.62 0.42
CA GLU A 379 -3.70 8.31 0.02
C GLU A 379 -4.66 8.49 1.19
N SER A 380 -4.72 7.51 2.09
CA SER A 380 -5.61 7.53 3.26
C SER A 380 -5.20 8.51 4.35
N LYS A 381 -3.91 8.90 4.41
CA LYS A 381 -3.33 9.72 5.50
C LYS A 381 -3.60 9.17 6.90
N GLN A 382 -3.60 7.83 7.03
CA GLN A 382 -3.89 7.13 8.30
C GLN A 382 -2.63 6.65 9.02
N GLY A 383 -1.45 6.97 8.51
CA GLY A 383 -0.18 6.66 9.16
C GLY A 383 -0.15 7.18 10.61
N LYS A 384 0.27 6.31 11.53
CA LYS A 384 0.18 6.60 12.96
C LYS A 384 1.46 6.20 13.68
N PHE A 385 1.95 7.10 14.53
CA PHE A 385 2.97 6.79 15.52
C PHE A 385 2.38 6.91 16.91
N MET A 386 2.51 5.87 17.72
CA MET A 386 2.01 5.91 19.09
C MET A 386 3.00 5.29 20.07
N CYS A 387 3.03 5.82 21.30
CA CYS A 387 3.81 5.26 22.40
C CYS A 387 3.14 5.57 23.75
N LYS A 388 3.73 5.08 24.83
CA LYS A 388 3.08 5.19 26.14
C LYS A 388 3.07 6.62 26.68
N ASP A 389 4.17 7.35 26.58
CA ASP A 389 4.34 8.68 27.19
C ASP A 389 4.63 9.76 26.13
N HIS A 390 5.85 10.27 25.99
CA HIS A 390 6.17 11.31 25.03
C HIS A 390 6.32 10.72 23.63
N VAL A 391 5.43 11.05 22.71
CA VAL A 391 5.50 10.52 21.34
C VAL A 391 6.70 11.10 20.59
N LEU A 392 6.91 12.39 20.72
CA LEU A 392 8.00 13.15 20.12
C LEU A 392 8.73 13.93 21.21
N TYR A 393 10.01 13.70 21.34
CA TYR A 393 10.83 14.32 22.37
C TYR A 393 12.01 15.05 21.74
N MET A 394 12.07 16.36 21.97
CA MET A 394 13.08 17.25 21.40
C MET A 394 14.15 17.56 22.43
N ASP A 395 15.41 17.45 22.02
CA ASP A 395 16.54 17.93 22.80
C ASP A 395 17.14 19.19 22.15
N GLU A 396 18.19 19.77 22.73
CA GLU A 396 18.78 21.01 22.27
C GLU A 396 19.18 20.95 20.77
N HIS A 397 18.96 22.05 20.05
CA HIS A 397 19.28 22.25 18.63
C HIS A 397 18.51 21.36 17.63
N ALA A 398 17.67 20.47 18.10
CA ALA A 398 16.88 19.60 17.24
C ALA A 398 15.82 20.36 16.43
N LYS A 399 15.54 19.90 15.22
CA LYS A 399 14.50 20.47 14.37
C LYS A 399 13.51 19.41 13.93
N LEU A 400 12.22 19.72 14.11
CA LEU A 400 11.10 18.86 13.72
C LEU A 400 10.20 19.56 12.70
N ILE A 401 9.80 18.84 11.66
CA ILE A 401 8.78 19.29 10.72
C ILE A 401 7.72 18.19 10.63
N ILE A 402 6.45 18.51 10.82
CA ILE A 402 5.36 17.55 10.68
C ILE A 402 4.43 18.03 9.58
N ASN A 403 4.30 17.24 8.52
CA ASN A 403 3.40 17.52 7.41
C ASN A 403 2.06 16.79 7.57
N ASN A 404 2.10 15.53 7.98
CA ASN A 404 0.93 14.66 8.17
C ASN A 404 1.23 13.56 9.19
N GLY A 405 0.22 12.74 9.47
CA GLY A 405 0.30 11.59 10.38
C GLY A 405 -0.54 11.78 11.64
N THR A 406 -0.75 10.70 12.36
CA THR A 406 -1.41 10.69 13.66
C THR A 406 -0.42 10.36 14.76
N PHE A 407 -0.44 11.12 15.84
CA PHE A 407 0.46 10.98 16.99
C PHE A 407 -0.36 10.84 18.26
N GLU A 408 -0.21 9.73 18.96
CA GLU A 408 -1.06 9.40 20.11
C GLU A 408 -0.26 8.76 21.24
N ASN A 409 -0.52 9.16 22.45
CA ASN A 409 -0.04 8.46 23.63
C ASN A 409 -1.18 7.78 24.40
N TRP A 410 -0.81 6.79 25.26
CA TRP A 410 -1.80 6.01 26.02
C TRP A 410 -1.37 5.79 27.49
N ALA A 411 -0.64 6.71 28.09
CA ALA A 411 -0.30 6.59 29.51
C ALA A 411 -1.56 6.38 30.37
N GLU A 412 -1.49 5.48 31.37
CA GLU A 412 -2.63 5.16 32.23
C GLU A 412 -2.72 6.02 33.50
N SER A 413 -1.70 6.85 33.80
CA SER A 413 -1.66 7.65 35.01
C SER A 413 -1.01 9.01 34.80
N TYR A 414 -1.58 10.00 35.42
CA TYR A 414 -1.20 11.41 35.34
C TYR A 414 -0.20 11.76 36.47
N ASP A 415 1.10 11.61 36.25
CA ASP A 415 2.04 12.53 36.90
C ASP A 415 2.11 13.80 36.04
N GLU A 416 2.31 14.97 36.65
CA GLU A 416 2.22 16.28 35.99
C GLU A 416 3.10 16.46 34.75
N LEU A 417 3.99 15.52 34.45
CA LEU A 417 4.95 15.55 33.35
C LEU A 417 4.79 14.39 32.35
N GLU A 418 3.82 13.50 32.54
CA GLU A 418 3.58 12.33 31.70
C GLU A 418 2.41 12.58 30.74
N GLY A 419 2.41 11.86 29.60
CA GLY A 419 1.31 11.92 28.65
C GLY A 419 1.33 13.15 27.75
N VAL A 420 2.47 13.54 27.23
CA VAL A 420 2.64 14.67 26.29
C VAL A 420 3.01 14.14 24.91
N VAL A 421 2.29 14.54 23.86
CA VAL A 421 2.64 14.07 22.50
C VAL A 421 3.95 14.71 22.02
N LEU A 422 4.10 16.02 22.08
CA LEU A 422 5.32 16.72 21.74
C LEU A 422 5.89 17.50 22.94
N ARG A 423 7.07 17.14 23.36
CA ARG A 423 7.80 17.80 24.43
C ARG A 423 9.25 18.04 24.07
N GLY A 424 9.82 19.16 24.52
CA GLY A 424 11.25 19.42 24.40
C GLY A 424 11.89 19.83 25.72
N LEU A 425 13.20 19.53 25.88
CA LEU A 425 14.05 20.08 26.92
C LEU A 425 14.96 21.16 26.34
N GLY A 426 15.21 22.18 27.12
CA GLY A 426 15.99 23.33 26.65
C GLY A 426 15.16 24.30 25.80
N TRP A 427 15.85 25.26 25.16
CA TRP A 427 15.18 26.37 24.49
C TRP A 427 15.60 26.54 23.02
N ASP A 428 16.56 25.76 22.55
CA ASP A 428 17.15 25.89 21.22
C ASP A 428 16.59 24.95 20.17
N TRP A 429 15.59 24.10 20.52
CA TRP A 429 14.90 23.27 19.53
C TRP A 429 13.84 24.05 18.77
N SER A 430 13.40 23.54 17.65
CA SER A 430 12.33 24.16 16.87
C SER A 430 11.39 23.12 16.24
N ALA A 431 10.12 23.50 16.09
CA ALA A 431 9.13 22.67 15.40
C ALA A 431 8.27 23.49 14.45
N ILE A 432 8.00 22.92 13.26
CA ILE A 432 7.02 23.41 12.29
C ILE A 432 5.96 22.34 12.07
N ILE A 433 4.71 22.65 12.37
CA ILE A 433 3.60 21.73 12.24
C ILE A 433 2.66 22.24 11.15
N ASN A 434 2.69 21.59 9.99
CA ASN A 434 1.86 21.94 8.84
C ASN A 434 0.52 21.19 8.84
N GLY A 435 0.45 20.06 9.53
CA GLY A 435 -0.75 19.20 9.59
C GLY A 435 -0.60 18.05 10.58
N GLY A 436 -1.46 17.06 10.47
CA GLY A 436 -1.48 15.88 11.34
C GLY A 436 -2.55 15.95 12.43
N THR A 437 -2.72 14.83 13.15
CA THR A 437 -3.63 14.68 14.28
C THR A 437 -2.84 14.27 15.51
N PHE A 438 -3.05 15.00 16.61
CA PHE A 438 -2.33 14.81 17.87
C PHE A 438 -3.33 14.53 18.96
N VAL A 439 -3.23 13.37 19.60
CA VAL A 439 -4.15 12.94 20.67
C VAL A 439 -3.35 12.62 21.91
N SER A 440 -3.69 13.25 23.01
CA SER A 440 -2.99 13.12 24.29
C SER A 440 -3.92 12.86 25.45
N VAL A 441 -3.48 12.00 26.35
CA VAL A 441 -4.14 11.79 27.65
C VAL A 441 -3.92 12.94 28.64
N ASN A 442 -3.04 13.90 28.32
CA ASN A 442 -2.76 15.07 29.13
C ASN A 442 -2.58 16.32 28.26
N TYR A 443 -1.34 16.77 28.02
CA TYR A 443 -1.02 17.90 27.13
C TYR A 443 -0.68 17.38 25.75
N VAL A 444 -1.18 18.03 24.69
CA VAL A 444 -0.74 17.63 23.35
C VAL A 444 0.69 18.14 23.07
N ILE A 445 0.94 19.43 23.28
CA ILE A 445 2.26 20.03 23.09
C ILE A 445 2.65 20.88 24.30
N MET A 446 3.86 20.68 24.79
CA MET A 446 4.52 21.60 25.74
C MET A 446 5.56 22.42 24.99
N MET A 447 5.30 23.73 24.84
CA MET A 447 6.10 24.63 24.03
C MET A 447 7.05 25.44 24.93
N SER A 448 8.35 25.14 24.84
CA SER A 448 9.40 25.89 25.53
C SER A 448 10.46 26.48 24.57
N ALA A 449 10.20 26.44 23.26
CA ALA A 449 11.13 26.85 22.21
C ALA A 449 10.38 27.46 21.01
N THR A 450 11.05 27.63 19.87
CA THR A 450 10.45 28.17 18.64
C THR A 450 9.48 27.15 18.02
N VAL A 451 8.18 27.47 18.04
CA VAL A 451 7.14 26.60 17.45
C VAL A 451 6.26 27.38 16.50
N GLU A 452 6.08 26.84 15.30
CA GLU A 452 5.16 27.35 14.28
C GLU A 452 4.09 26.30 13.97
N ILE A 453 2.81 26.63 14.17
CA ILE A 453 1.68 25.76 13.85
C ILE A 453 0.88 26.39 12.70
N ASN A 454 0.92 25.74 11.53
CA ASN A 454 0.22 26.14 10.33
C ASN A 454 -1.08 25.36 10.11
N GLY A 455 -1.24 24.23 10.77
CA GLY A 455 -2.41 23.35 10.65
C GLY A 455 -2.36 22.19 11.64
N GLY A 456 -3.28 21.24 11.49
CA GLY A 456 -3.39 20.05 12.33
C GLY A 456 -4.56 20.08 13.29
N THR A 457 -4.80 18.96 13.97
CA THR A 457 -5.85 18.80 14.99
C THR A 457 -5.21 18.34 16.28
N PHE A 458 -5.48 19.07 17.38
CA PHE A 458 -4.86 18.88 18.69
C PHE A 458 -5.94 18.59 19.72
N ILE A 459 -5.94 17.37 20.26
CA ILE A 459 -6.96 16.89 21.22
C ILE A 459 -6.25 16.41 22.48
N GLY A 460 -6.38 17.17 23.57
CA GLY A 460 -5.83 16.81 24.88
C GLY A 460 -6.96 16.50 25.87
N GLU A 461 -6.83 15.45 26.69
CA GLU A 461 -7.80 15.21 27.76
C GLU A 461 -7.77 16.32 28.81
N ASN A 462 -6.64 17.00 28.98
CA ASN A 462 -6.46 18.10 29.90
C ASN A 462 -6.30 19.44 29.15
N TYR A 463 -5.21 19.59 28.39
CA TYR A 463 -4.91 20.80 27.62
C TYR A 463 -4.55 20.44 26.17
N ALA A 464 -4.98 21.26 25.20
CA ALA A 464 -4.47 21.12 23.84
C ALA A 464 -3.03 21.62 23.74
N LEU A 465 -2.74 22.80 24.32
CA LEU A 465 -1.38 23.39 24.28
C LEU A 465 -0.99 23.89 25.68
N ASP A 466 0.27 23.62 26.04
CA ASP A 466 0.99 24.28 27.13
C ASP A 466 2.03 25.23 26.53
N ILE A 467 1.89 26.51 26.79
CA ILE A 467 2.75 27.58 26.32
C ILE A 467 3.59 28.07 27.49
N SER A 468 4.60 27.29 27.83
CA SER A 468 5.55 27.59 28.90
C SER A 468 6.77 28.31 28.31
N ASN A 469 6.69 29.63 28.17
CA ASN A 469 7.75 30.43 27.55
C ASN A 469 8.72 31.03 28.58
N GLY A 470 9.79 30.30 28.89
CA GLY A 470 10.89 30.83 29.73
C GLY A 470 11.96 31.62 28.97
N SER A 471 11.94 31.65 27.63
CA SER A 471 13.08 32.16 26.83
C SER A 471 12.74 33.28 25.84
N ASN A 472 11.52 33.77 25.76
CA ASN A 472 11.03 34.69 24.73
C ASN A 472 11.18 34.19 23.28
N GLU A 473 11.29 32.88 23.07
CA GLU A 473 11.35 32.32 21.75
C GLU A 473 9.99 32.46 21.04
N PRO A 474 9.98 32.72 19.72
CA PRO A 474 8.74 32.97 19.00
C PRO A 474 7.85 31.74 18.90
N ILE A 475 6.61 31.84 19.38
CA ILE A 475 5.53 30.90 19.13
C ILE A 475 4.56 31.57 18.16
N ASN A 476 4.19 30.88 17.08
CA ASN A 476 3.24 31.39 16.09
C ASN A 476 2.19 30.32 15.77
N ILE A 477 0.94 30.61 16.03
CA ILE A 477 -0.18 29.75 15.70
C ILE A 477 -0.95 30.39 14.55
N ASN A 478 -0.66 29.94 13.34
CA ASN A 478 -1.22 30.45 12.09
C ASN A 478 -2.43 29.62 11.61
N GLY A 479 -2.73 28.50 12.27
CA GLY A 479 -3.82 27.57 11.91
C GLY A 479 -3.94 26.46 12.93
N GLY A 480 -4.77 25.45 12.61
CA GLY A 480 -5.01 24.28 13.45
C GLY A 480 -6.33 24.34 14.23
N SER A 481 -6.77 23.17 14.70
CA SER A 481 -7.96 23.00 15.53
C SER A 481 -7.56 22.46 16.90
N PHE A 482 -8.00 23.11 17.97
CA PHE A 482 -7.53 22.85 19.34
C PHE A 482 -8.70 22.53 20.23
N VAL A 483 -8.62 21.42 20.97
CA VAL A 483 -9.64 20.96 21.92
C VAL A 483 -8.94 20.44 23.16
N GLY A 484 -9.10 21.15 24.27
CA GLY A 484 -8.68 20.70 25.59
C GLY A 484 -9.88 20.27 26.44
N GLY A 485 -9.74 19.19 27.20
CA GLY A 485 -10.82 18.71 28.06
C GLY A 485 -11.13 19.62 29.23
N ASN A 486 -10.14 20.27 29.81
CA ASN A 486 -10.27 21.26 30.85
C ASN A 486 -10.08 22.68 30.29
N TYR A 487 -8.99 22.93 29.57
CA TYR A 487 -8.70 24.20 28.94
C TYR A 487 -8.01 23.95 27.58
N ASP A 488 -8.21 24.83 26.61
CA ASP A 488 -7.54 24.71 25.31
C ASP A 488 -6.07 25.13 25.39
N LEU A 489 -5.81 26.18 26.16
CA LEU A 489 -4.48 26.73 26.35
C LEU A 489 -4.13 26.83 27.83
N PHE A 490 -2.92 26.38 28.20
CA PHE A 490 -2.26 26.73 29.44
C PHE A 490 -1.11 27.69 29.13
N ILE A 491 -1.00 28.79 29.88
CA ILE A 491 0.02 29.82 29.64
C ILE A 491 0.80 30.06 30.92
N TYR A 492 2.10 29.75 30.87
CA TYR A 492 3.04 29.99 31.96
C TYR A 492 4.21 30.86 31.50
N SER A 493 4.62 31.84 32.30
CA SER A 493 5.80 32.65 32.04
C SER A 493 6.45 33.08 33.34
N GLU A 494 7.69 32.74 33.56
CA GLU A 494 8.46 33.16 34.73
C GLU A 494 8.64 34.69 34.80
N ASP A 495 8.67 35.38 33.67
CA ASP A 495 8.93 36.83 33.56
C ASP A 495 7.66 37.65 33.20
N GLY A 496 6.50 37.05 33.13
CA GLY A 496 5.20 37.71 32.85
C GLY A 496 5.02 38.20 31.41
N ALA A 497 5.89 37.87 30.48
CA ALA A 497 5.88 38.42 29.12
C ALA A 497 5.77 37.30 28.04
N VAL A 498 4.62 36.61 27.96
CA VAL A 498 4.31 35.81 26.76
C VAL A 498 3.87 36.79 25.67
N PRO A 499 4.58 36.89 24.54
CA PRO A 499 4.15 37.71 23.42
C PRO A 499 2.86 37.14 22.81
N ALA A 500 2.12 37.99 22.08
CA ALA A 500 0.97 37.51 21.32
C ALA A 500 1.42 36.46 20.26
N PHE A 501 0.70 35.34 20.17
CA PHE A 501 1.05 34.20 19.35
C PHE A 501 -0.05 33.70 18.41
N LEU A 502 -1.33 34.07 18.65
CA LEU A 502 -2.43 33.74 17.76
C LEU A 502 -2.42 34.64 16.53
N SER A 503 -2.23 34.06 15.38
CA SER A 503 -2.14 34.72 14.09
C SER A 503 -3.13 34.10 13.08
N ALA A 504 -3.02 34.46 11.82
CA ALA A 504 -3.80 33.87 10.74
C ALA A 504 -2.93 33.59 9.54
N ASN A 505 -3.15 32.49 8.88
CA ASN A 505 -2.43 32.07 7.69
C ASN A 505 -2.44 33.20 6.64
N ALA A 506 -1.29 33.46 6.03
CA ALA A 506 -1.09 34.58 5.14
C ALA A 506 -1.94 34.50 3.86
N GLU A 507 -2.22 33.30 3.38
CA GLU A 507 -2.94 33.03 2.13
C GLU A 507 -4.45 32.96 2.35
N THR A 508 -4.89 32.21 3.38
CA THR A 508 -6.32 31.97 3.64
C THR A 508 -6.98 33.04 4.50
N GLY A 509 -6.18 33.77 5.30
CA GLY A 509 -6.68 34.70 6.30
C GLY A 509 -7.33 34.03 7.52
N VAL A 510 -7.30 32.71 7.63
CA VAL A 510 -7.88 31.91 8.72
C VAL A 510 -6.76 31.37 9.60
N GLY A 511 -6.89 31.50 10.90
CA GLY A 511 -5.94 31.04 11.92
C GLY A 511 -6.48 29.84 12.72
N ALA A 512 -6.21 29.85 14.03
CA ALA A 512 -6.65 28.80 14.95
C ALA A 512 -8.17 28.68 15.03
N ILE A 513 -8.65 27.44 15.26
CA ILE A 513 -10.05 27.10 15.46
C ILE A 513 -10.17 26.42 16.83
N PHE A 514 -11.16 26.85 17.63
CA PHE A 514 -11.48 26.29 18.94
C PHE A 514 -12.94 25.83 18.91
N PRO A 515 -13.19 24.55 18.59
CA PRO A 515 -14.53 23.98 18.57
C PRO A 515 -15.13 23.93 19.99
N GLY A 516 -16.32 24.53 20.18
CA GLY A 516 -16.98 24.59 21.47
C GLY A 516 -16.59 25.76 22.36
N GLY A 517 -15.53 26.50 22.02
CA GLY A 517 -15.08 27.70 22.73
C GLY A 517 -13.56 27.81 22.81
N LEU A 518 -13.09 28.92 23.33
CA LEU A 518 -11.69 29.12 23.67
C LEU A 518 -11.60 29.35 25.18
N THR A 519 -10.81 28.51 25.84
CA THR A 519 -10.57 28.60 27.29
C THR A 519 -9.08 28.65 27.60
N ILE A 520 -8.67 29.57 28.47
CA ILE A 520 -7.29 29.78 28.87
C ILE A 520 -7.15 29.57 30.39
N ASP A 521 -6.19 28.74 30.77
CA ASP A 521 -5.64 28.68 32.13
C ASP A 521 -4.28 29.40 32.18
N TYR A 522 -3.92 30.04 33.28
CA TYR A 522 -2.68 30.80 33.38
C TYR A 522 -2.20 30.94 34.83
N ASP A 523 -0.88 31.03 35.01
CA ASP A 523 -0.27 31.36 36.31
C ASP A 523 -0.15 32.87 36.52
N GLU A 524 0.01 33.68 35.47
CA GLU A 524 0.02 35.14 35.50
C GLU A 524 -1.19 35.68 34.71
N PRO A 525 -1.85 36.78 35.16
CA PRO A 525 -3.07 37.28 34.51
C PRO A 525 -2.85 37.60 33.03
N LYS A 526 -3.41 36.80 32.17
CA LYS A 526 -3.48 36.97 30.70
C LYS A 526 -4.93 37.00 30.28
N THR A 527 -5.20 37.83 29.30
CA THR A 527 -6.53 37.94 28.69
C THR A 527 -6.49 37.49 27.24
N LEU A 528 -7.62 37.28 26.64
CA LEU A 528 -7.75 36.98 25.22
C LEU A 528 -7.10 38.05 24.33
N ASN A 529 -7.09 39.32 24.77
CA ASN A 529 -6.41 40.41 24.06
C ASN A 529 -4.87 40.32 24.09
N ASP A 530 -4.30 39.70 25.11
CA ASP A 530 -2.85 39.61 25.26
C ASP A 530 -2.21 38.57 24.35
N ILE A 531 -2.99 37.59 23.86
CA ILE A 531 -2.49 36.44 23.10
C ILE A 531 -2.72 36.54 21.59
N ILE A 532 -3.50 37.54 21.14
CA ILE A 532 -3.81 37.72 19.72
C ILE A 532 -2.92 38.80 19.08
N MET A 533 -2.40 38.51 17.88
CA MET A 533 -1.54 39.46 17.17
C MET A 533 -2.34 40.61 16.54
N ASP A 534 -1.65 41.71 16.25
CA ASP A 534 -2.24 42.85 15.53
C ASP A 534 -2.79 42.44 14.15
N GLY A 535 -3.97 42.95 13.81
CA GLY A 535 -4.59 42.71 12.52
C GLY A 535 -5.38 41.40 12.39
N VAL A 536 -5.53 40.65 13.47
CA VAL A 536 -6.41 39.48 13.55
C VAL A 536 -7.44 39.65 14.68
N GLY A 537 -8.50 38.86 14.66
CA GLY A 537 -9.57 38.90 15.67
C GLY A 537 -10.24 37.56 15.83
N TYR A 538 -11.07 37.46 16.84
CA TYR A 538 -11.91 36.30 17.12
C TYR A 538 -13.25 36.44 16.39
N PHE A 539 -13.75 35.33 15.84
CA PHE A 539 -15.01 35.27 15.11
C PHE A 539 -15.83 34.07 15.59
N ASP A 540 -17.13 34.26 15.68
CA ASP A 540 -18.09 33.19 15.99
C ASP A 540 -18.35 32.24 14.80
N ALA A 541 -19.18 31.22 15.02
CA ALA A 541 -19.54 30.24 13.98
C ALA A 541 -20.26 30.88 12.77
N GLU A 542 -20.99 31.97 13.00
CA GLU A 542 -21.69 32.75 11.97
C GLU A 542 -20.73 33.69 11.20
N GLY A 543 -19.49 33.83 11.66
CA GLY A 543 -18.46 34.69 11.06
C GLY A 543 -18.53 36.15 11.51
N ASN A 544 -19.22 36.45 12.60
CA ASN A 544 -19.22 37.80 13.20
C ASN A 544 -17.99 37.96 14.09
N GLN A 545 -17.39 39.14 14.05
CA GLN A 545 -16.26 39.45 14.94
C GLN A 545 -16.75 39.60 16.38
N ILE A 546 -16.07 38.88 17.29
CA ILE A 546 -16.28 38.98 18.72
C ILE A 546 -15.44 40.14 19.23
N THR A 547 -16.06 41.15 19.85
CA THR A 547 -15.39 42.37 20.32
C THR A 547 -15.61 42.64 21.80
N GLU A 548 -16.48 41.86 22.47
CA GLU A 548 -16.79 41.98 23.88
C GLU A 548 -16.26 40.79 24.68
N GLY A 549 -15.94 40.99 25.95
CA GLY A 549 -15.46 39.93 26.83
C GLY A 549 -14.00 39.50 26.66
N LEU A 550 -13.26 40.18 25.80
CA LEU A 550 -11.85 39.85 25.50
C LEU A 550 -10.86 40.19 26.62
N ASP A 551 -11.34 40.91 27.67
CA ASP A 551 -10.58 41.08 28.92
C ASP A 551 -10.71 39.85 29.86
N GLY A 552 -11.46 38.85 29.45
CA GLY A 552 -11.61 37.56 30.10
C GLY A 552 -10.68 36.49 29.58
N THR A 553 -10.89 35.26 30.01
CA THR A 553 -10.10 34.06 29.69
C THR A 553 -10.90 33.01 28.91
N ASN A 554 -12.15 33.31 28.56
CA ASN A 554 -12.97 32.37 27.80
C ASN A 554 -13.91 33.05 26.82
N ILE A 555 -14.17 32.35 25.72
CA ILE A 555 -15.23 32.64 24.76
C ILE A 555 -16.01 31.35 24.58
N ALA A 556 -17.33 31.39 24.77
CA ALA A 556 -18.22 30.24 24.61
C ALA A 556 -18.67 30.11 23.14
N GLY A 557 -18.88 28.88 22.69
CA GLY A 557 -19.25 28.56 21.30
C GLY A 557 -18.04 28.52 20.38
N ASP A 558 -18.22 28.02 19.17
CA ASP A 558 -17.10 27.86 18.22
C ASP A 558 -16.40 29.18 17.94
N VAL A 559 -15.08 29.19 18.05
CA VAL A 559 -14.24 30.35 17.84
C VAL A 559 -13.25 30.09 16.71
N THR A 560 -13.12 31.05 15.80
CA THR A 560 -12.09 31.05 14.76
C THR A 560 -11.30 32.36 14.79
N VAL A 561 -9.98 32.26 14.77
CA VAL A 561 -9.10 33.42 14.59
C VAL A 561 -9.04 33.77 13.11
N LYS A 562 -9.29 35.04 12.73
CA LYS A 562 -9.22 35.49 11.33
C LYS A 562 -8.61 36.88 11.23
N ARG A 563 -8.10 37.22 10.03
CA ARG A 563 -7.71 38.61 9.72
C ARG A 563 -8.88 39.56 9.80
N ILE A 564 -8.62 40.73 10.37
CA ILE A 564 -9.54 41.85 10.36
C ILE A 564 -9.24 42.64 9.07
N HIS A 565 -10.25 42.85 8.25
CA HIS A 565 -10.16 43.62 7.00
C HIS A 565 -10.37 45.11 7.23
#